data_cdfa64ce853154d2d4fa3012a8105ae1
#
_entry.id   cdfa64ce853154d2d4fa3012a8105ae1
#
_cell.length_a   1.000
_cell.length_b   1.000
_cell.length_c   1.000
_cell.angle_alpha   90.00
_cell.angle_beta   90.00
_cell.angle_gamma   90.00
#
_symmetry.space_group_name_H-M   'P 1'
#
loop_
_entity.id
_entity.type
_entity.pdbx_description
1 polymer ?
#
loop_
_entity_poly.entity_id
_entity_poly.type
_entity_poly.pdbx_seq_one_letter_code
_entity_poly.pdbx_strand_id
1 'polypeptide(L)'
;MKRIIALALVLCSGISLFTHACAENAPFRFVTNAMNLVEDWLEEHHPDIKYENLYDTADSWRTGEAHTGRVLEALQSGDGPDLLMLESSLCDFEKVLKSGLVEDLSGHQGIRAALSQMYEPFQSFVTGENGGMYGVLYGVNGLGMHVIPAAWEAAGLNAADAPQSYEELLDFAGRWAERVEAGEVGNIRLNALRSCGYLMDDRRYTLWLTDLLLDIWIMRHQSAGEAPVFNTPAFIALADRARETGRALVKAEKKPGTASLSLYDELFNGGTGYGGPEDLYTNAFPMRLTADEPARIKAFGFLFVVRKDSPYADIAMDFIASQTYRTGEERRNSRLYKDIPDGQYTPPEGMDGYVLTREWQEHYRPEWLYFCTNPIHTTDAYSKQEKLRSQFALGELTAEAFAAGLDEICAAQ
;
A
#
# COMPACT_ATOMS: atom_id res chain seq x y z
N MET A 1 37.47 39.59 -31.97
CA MET A 1 37.04 38.97 -30.72
C MET A 1 35.77 39.62 -30.10
N LYS A 2 35.70 40.93 -29.88
CA LYS A 2 34.50 41.56 -29.24
C LYS A 2 33.18 41.37 -30.00
N ARG A 3 33.15 41.26 -31.33
CA ARG A 3 31.91 41.03 -32.11
C ARG A 3 31.43 39.59 -32.09
N ILE A 4 32.30 38.60 -31.88
CA ILE A 4 31.96 37.18 -31.78
C ILE A 4 31.34 36.89 -30.42
N ILE A 5 31.83 37.54 -29.36
CA ILE A 5 31.27 37.40 -28.00
C ILE A 5 29.86 37.99 -27.89
N ALA A 6 29.60 39.11 -28.57
CA ALA A 6 28.26 39.73 -28.61
C ALA A 6 27.25 38.86 -29.37
N LEU A 7 27.65 38.14 -30.43
CA LEU A 7 26.76 37.24 -31.15
C LEU A 7 26.45 35.97 -30.37
N ALA A 8 27.41 35.45 -29.62
CA ALA A 8 27.20 34.29 -28.74
C ALA A 8 26.26 34.62 -27.57
N LEU A 9 26.35 35.80 -26.96
CA LEU A 9 25.45 36.26 -25.91
C LEU A 9 24.02 36.48 -26.41
N VAL A 10 23.84 36.99 -27.63
CA VAL A 10 22.50 37.16 -28.21
C VAL A 10 21.89 35.82 -28.61
N LEU A 11 22.67 34.85 -29.05
CA LEU A 11 22.18 33.49 -29.31
C LEU A 11 21.80 32.75 -28.04
N CYS A 12 22.59 32.86 -26.98
CA CYS A 12 22.26 32.24 -25.69
C CYS A 12 21.01 32.88 -25.05
N SER A 13 20.86 34.20 -25.10
CA SER A 13 19.64 34.87 -24.60
C SER A 13 18.41 34.61 -25.47
N GLY A 14 18.59 34.45 -26.80
CA GLY A 14 17.52 34.06 -27.71
C GLY A 14 17.02 32.63 -27.48
N ILE A 15 17.90 31.69 -27.20
CA ILE A 15 17.55 30.31 -26.92
C ILE A 15 16.80 30.21 -25.55
N SER A 16 17.24 30.96 -24.53
CA SER A 16 16.54 31.00 -23.23
C SER A 16 15.15 31.64 -23.33
N LEU A 17 14.97 32.66 -24.18
CA LEU A 17 13.66 33.26 -24.40
C LEU A 17 12.75 32.38 -25.26
N PHE A 18 13.27 31.58 -26.17
CA PHE A 18 12.48 30.64 -26.95
C PHE A 18 12.02 29.43 -26.11
N THR A 19 12.84 28.95 -25.20
CA THR A 19 12.46 27.87 -24.30
C THR A 19 11.37 28.32 -23.29
N HIS A 20 11.40 29.55 -22.79
CA HIS A 20 10.32 30.09 -21.95
C HIS A 20 9.03 30.34 -22.75
N ALA A 21 9.12 30.87 -23.98
CA ALA A 21 7.90 31.13 -24.80
C ALA A 21 7.20 29.85 -25.28
N CYS A 22 7.91 28.73 -25.42
CA CYS A 22 7.27 27.43 -25.70
C CYS A 22 6.63 26.82 -24.47
N ALA A 23 7.14 27.08 -23.26
CA ALA A 23 6.58 26.59 -22.02
C ALA A 23 5.26 27.28 -21.63
N GLU A 24 5.09 28.58 -21.98
CA GLU A 24 3.86 29.35 -21.69
C GLU A 24 2.59 28.82 -22.35
N ASN A 25 2.65 27.92 -23.33
CA ASN A 25 1.49 27.39 -24.05
C ASN A 25 1.25 25.88 -23.85
N ALA A 26 2.17 25.16 -23.22
CA ALA A 26 1.98 23.74 -22.93
C ALA A 26 0.99 23.56 -21.76
N PRO A 27 0.10 22.56 -21.79
CA PRO A 27 -0.77 22.30 -20.63
C PRO A 27 0.03 21.77 -19.44
N PHE A 28 -0.41 22.07 -18.22
CA PHE A 28 0.01 21.36 -17.02
C PHE A 28 -0.48 19.93 -17.11
N ARG A 29 0.40 18.96 -17.12
CA ARG A 29 0.08 17.55 -17.26
C ARG A 29 0.22 16.82 -15.94
N PHE A 30 -0.77 16.01 -15.60
CA PHE A 30 -0.70 15.23 -14.39
C PHE A 30 -1.34 13.85 -14.57
N VAL A 31 -1.01 12.94 -13.64
CA VAL A 31 -1.60 11.61 -13.52
C VAL A 31 -2.17 11.47 -12.11
N THR A 32 -3.49 11.39 -12.01
CA THR A 32 -4.19 11.10 -10.76
C THR A 32 -5.47 10.33 -11.04
N ASN A 33 -5.77 9.34 -10.19
CA ASN A 33 -7.07 8.66 -10.17
C ASN A 33 -8.01 9.22 -9.08
N ALA A 34 -7.59 10.25 -8.35
CA ALA A 34 -8.39 10.94 -7.36
C ALA A 34 -9.36 11.91 -8.06
N MET A 35 -10.65 11.59 -8.04
CA MET A 35 -11.74 12.30 -8.71
C MET A 35 -11.58 13.83 -8.63
N ASN A 36 -11.22 14.46 -9.74
CA ASN A 36 -11.12 15.92 -9.96
C ASN A 36 -10.29 16.72 -8.93
N LEU A 37 -9.47 16.06 -8.12
CA LEU A 37 -8.75 16.71 -7.02
C LEU A 37 -7.79 17.82 -7.51
N VAL A 38 -7.08 17.55 -8.60
CA VAL A 38 -6.15 18.51 -9.22
C VAL A 38 -6.91 19.53 -10.05
N GLU A 39 -7.90 19.07 -10.81
CA GLU A 39 -8.75 19.88 -11.68
C GLU A 39 -9.45 20.98 -10.89
N ASP A 40 -10.21 20.62 -9.84
CA ASP A 40 -10.95 21.54 -9.01
C ASP A 40 -10.02 22.59 -8.35
N TRP A 41 -8.82 22.14 -7.90
CA TRP A 41 -7.87 23.04 -7.31
C TRP A 41 -7.26 24.01 -8.34
N LEU A 42 -6.96 23.54 -9.56
CA LEU A 42 -6.46 24.40 -10.64
C LEU A 42 -7.50 25.43 -11.07
N GLU A 43 -8.76 25.04 -11.20
CA GLU A 43 -9.85 25.95 -11.56
C GLU A 43 -10.05 27.05 -10.53
N GLU A 44 -9.86 26.74 -9.23
CA GLU A 44 -9.97 27.71 -8.16
C GLU A 44 -8.76 28.66 -8.07
N HIS A 45 -7.52 28.15 -8.21
CA HIS A 45 -6.31 28.89 -7.91
C HIS A 45 -5.55 29.37 -9.15
N HIS A 46 -5.71 28.68 -10.28
CA HIS A 46 -4.99 28.94 -11.54
C HIS A 46 -5.92 28.82 -12.76
N PRO A 47 -7.03 29.57 -12.85
CA PRO A 47 -8.06 29.40 -13.89
C PRO A 47 -7.54 29.64 -15.33
N ASP A 48 -6.40 30.32 -15.48
CA ASP A 48 -5.80 30.61 -16.79
C ASP A 48 -4.89 29.48 -17.29
N ILE A 49 -4.58 28.46 -16.47
CA ILE A 49 -3.73 27.36 -16.85
C ILE A 49 -4.54 26.28 -17.55
N LYS A 50 -4.09 25.92 -18.75
CA LYS A 50 -4.58 24.72 -19.43
C LYS A 50 -3.98 23.49 -18.76
N TYR A 51 -4.80 22.47 -18.56
CA TYR A 51 -4.35 21.22 -17.95
C TYR A 51 -4.82 20.00 -18.75
N GLU A 52 -4.16 18.87 -18.52
CA GLU A 52 -4.47 17.56 -19.10
C GLU A 52 -4.24 16.47 -18.06
N ASN A 53 -5.31 15.75 -17.67
CA ASN A 53 -5.20 14.55 -16.86
C ASN A 53 -4.88 13.35 -17.76
N LEU A 54 -3.64 12.89 -17.73
CA LEU A 54 -3.19 11.77 -18.54
C LEU A 54 -3.80 10.43 -18.11
N TYR A 55 -4.26 10.31 -16.87
CA TYR A 55 -4.98 9.14 -16.40
C TYR A 55 -6.29 8.94 -17.19
N ASP A 56 -6.98 10.02 -17.54
CA ASP A 56 -8.23 9.98 -18.27
C ASP A 56 -8.05 9.85 -19.78
N THR A 57 -6.97 10.39 -20.33
CA THR A 57 -6.73 10.47 -21.76
C THR A 57 -5.92 9.31 -22.33
N ALA A 58 -5.16 8.60 -21.48
CA ALA A 58 -4.32 7.50 -21.92
C ALA A 58 -4.73 6.18 -21.23
N ASP A 59 -5.31 5.24 -21.97
CA ASP A 59 -5.74 3.92 -21.48
C ASP A 59 -4.64 3.18 -20.70
N SER A 60 -3.40 3.41 -21.03
CA SER A 60 -2.23 2.81 -20.39
C SER A 60 -2.08 3.15 -18.89
N TRP A 61 -2.61 4.28 -18.43
CA TRP A 61 -2.62 4.62 -17.00
C TRP A 61 -3.80 3.96 -16.26
N ARG A 62 -4.91 3.71 -16.96
CA ARG A 62 -6.11 3.07 -16.40
C ARG A 62 -5.99 1.56 -16.27
N THR A 63 -5.21 0.92 -17.16
CA THR A 63 -5.17 -0.55 -17.26
C THR A 63 -4.22 -1.22 -16.27
N GLY A 64 -3.70 -0.48 -15.27
CA GLY A 64 -2.71 -1.00 -14.31
C GLY A 64 -1.30 -1.12 -14.90
N GLU A 65 -1.07 -0.56 -16.09
CA GLU A 65 0.26 -0.48 -16.70
C GLU A 65 1.13 0.64 -16.10
N ALA A 66 0.61 1.40 -15.11
CA ALA A 66 1.36 2.42 -14.36
C ALA A 66 2.39 1.79 -13.40
N HIS A 67 3.12 0.79 -13.89
CA HIS A 67 4.22 0.18 -13.15
C HIS A 67 5.47 1.07 -13.15
N THR A 68 6.41 0.74 -12.30
CA THR A 68 7.62 1.53 -12.07
C THR A 68 8.38 1.89 -13.34
N GLY A 69 8.55 0.95 -14.29
CA GLY A 69 9.28 1.19 -15.54
C GLY A 69 8.64 2.30 -16.36
N ARG A 70 7.32 2.24 -16.56
CA ARG A 70 6.57 3.26 -17.29
C ARG A 70 6.61 4.63 -16.62
N VAL A 71 6.50 4.66 -15.28
CA VAL A 71 6.62 5.90 -14.51
C VAL A 71 7.97 6.56 -14.78
N LEU A 72 9.06 5.77 -14.75
CA LEU A 72 10.41 6.28 -15.00
C LEU A 72 10.57 6.77 -16.46
N GLU A 73 10.03 6.06 -17.44
CA GLU A 73 10.00 6.50 -18.84
C GLU A 73 9.23 7.80 -19.01
N ALA A 74 8.05 7.92 -18.38
CA ALA A 74 7.25 9.13 -18.44
C ALA A 74 7.94 10.34 -17.79
N LEU A 75 8.63 10.14 -16.67
CA LEU A 75 9.41 11.19 -16.01
C LEU A 75 10.63 11.65 -16.85
N GLN A 76 11.17 10.77 -17.70
CA GLN A 76 12.27 11.12 -18.64
C GLN A 76 11.77 11.86 -19.88
N SER A 77 10.50 11.73 -20.23
CA SER A 77 9.93 12.35 -21.43
C SER A 77 9.76 13.86 -21.23
N GLY A 78 10.15 14.64 -22.24
CA GLY A 78 9.88 16.08 -22.25
C GLY A 78 8.39 16.44 -22.29
N ASP A 79 7.55 15.49 -22.78
CA ASP A 79 6.10 15.60 -22.84
C ASP A 79 5.41 14.80 -21.70
N GLY A 80 6.18 14.33 -20.72
CA GLY A 80 5.68 13.60 -19.58
C GLY A 80 4.87 14.45 -18.59
N PRO A 81 4.25 13.81 -17.59
CA PRO A 81 3.47 14.51 -16.56
C PRO A 81 4.37 15.38 -15.68
N ASP A 82 3.85 16.54 -15.28
CA ASP A 82 4.50 17.47 -14.35
C ASP A 82 4.30 17.01 -12.91
N LEU A 83 3.13 16.42 -12.62
CA LEU A 83 2.74 15.90 -11.32
C LEU A 83 2.21 14.46 -11.46
N LEU A 84 2.65 13.55 -10.60
CA LEU A 84 2.10 12.20 -10.53
C LEU A 84 1.66 11.88 -9.11
N MET A 85 0.50 11.21 -9.00
CA MET A 85 0.08 10.48 -7.81
C MET A 85 0.28 8.99 -8.06
N LEU A 86 1.25 8.40 -7.40
CA LEU A 86 1.63 7.00 -7.54
C LEU A 86 0.94 6.14 -6.49
N GLU A 87 0.62 4.91 -6.84
CA GLU A 87 0.04 3.91 -5.94
C GLU A 87 1.07 2.82 -5.60
N SER A 88 1.24 2.50 -4.31
CA SER A 88 2.29 1.58 -3.85
C SER A 88 2.14 0.14 -4.34
N SER A 89 0.91 -0.30 -4.64
CA SER A 89 0.67 -1.64 -5.17
C SER A 89 1.16 -1.82 -6.61
N LEU A 90 1.28 -0.72 -7.36
CA LEU A 90 1.65 -0.70 -8.78
C LEU A 90 3.08 -0.21 -8.99
N CYS A 91 3.58 0.65 -8.11
CA CYS A 91 4.82 1.37 -8.30
C CYS A 91 5.75 1.24 -7.09
N ASP A 92 7.01 0.91 -7.37
CA ASP A 92 8.09 0.93 -6.39
C ASP A 92 8.48 2.40 -6.11
N PHE A 93 7.94 2.94 -5.02
CA PHE A 93 8.17 4.31 -4.61
C PHE A 93 9.66 4.61 -4.39
N GLU A 94 10.38 3.70 -3.75
CA GLU A 94 11.80 3.89 -3.44
C GLU A 94 12.63 4.03 -4.71
N LYS A 95 12.34 3.22 -5.73
CA LYS A 95 13.01 3.29 -7.03
C LYS A 95 12.72 4.60 -7.76
N VAL A 96 11.49 5.11 -7.67
CA VAL A 96 11.15 6.42 -8.26
C VAL A 96 11.84 7.55 -7.50
N LEU A 97 11.79 7.57 -6.17
CA LEU A 97 12.43 8.61 -5.34
C LEU A 97 13.95 8.67 -5.54
N LYS A 98 14.60 7.53 -5.76
CA LYS A 98 16.06 7.41 -6.01
C LYS A 98 16.47 7.59 -7.47
N SER A 99 15.52 7.75 -8.40
CA SER A 99 15.80 7.79 -9.83
C SER A 99 16.58 9.03 -10.28
N GLY A 100 16.55 10.12 -9.53
CA GLY A 100 17.06 11.43 -9.93
C GLY A 100 16.19 12.15 -10.98
N LEU A 101 14.97 11.63 -11.25
CA LEU A 101 14.00 12.16 -12.23
C LEU A 101 12.89 13.00 -11.57
N VAL A 102 12.88 13.07 -10.25
CA VAL A 102 11.90 13.83 -9.47
C VAL A 102 12.54 15.07 -8.85
N GLU A 103 11.74 16.12 -8.70
CA GLU A 103 12.14 17.41 -8.18
C GLU A 103 12.41 17.35 -6.67
N ASP A 104 13.33 18.17 -6.18
CA ASP A 104 13.57 18.37 -4.75
C ASP A 104 12.58 19.39 -4.21
N LEU A 105 11.63 18.92 -3.43
CA LEU A 105 10.54 19.70 -2.84
C LEU A 105 10.96 20.44 -1.56
N SER A 106 12.20 20.28 -1.10
CA SER A 106 12.69 20.84 0.18
C SER A 106 12.70 22.36 0.19
N GLY A 107 12.71 23.01 -0.97
CA GLY A 107 12.59 24.46 -1.13
C GLY A 107 11.22 25.00 -0.72
N HIS A 108 10.15 24.21 -0.79
CA HIS A 108 8.78 24.65 -0.57
C HIS A 108 8.42 24.66 0.94
N GLN A 109 8.10 25.84 1.48
CA GLN A 109 7.88 26.02 2.92
C GLN A 109 6.69 25.21 3.45
N GLY A 110 5.58 25.17 2.71
CA GLY A 110 4.38 24.43 3.10
C GLY A 110 4.62 22.92 3.17
N ILE A 111 5.32 22.34 2.19
CA ILE A 111 5.69 20.93 2.18
C ILE A 111 6.61 20.58 3.34
N ARG A 112 7.65 21.38 3.59
CA ARG A 112 8.53 21.18 4.76
C ARG A 112 7.77 21.22 6.07
N ALA A 113 6.85 22.16 6.23
CA ALA A 113 6.02 22.27 7.42
C ALA A 113 5.16 21.03 7.62
N ALA A 114 4.51 20.54 6.55
CA ALA A 114 3.71 19.32 6.59
C ALA A 114 4.55 18.10 6.94
N LEU A 115 5.68 17.87 6.25
CA LEU A 115 6.56 16.73 6.50
C LEU A 115 7.13 16.72 7.92
N SER A 116 7.44 17.88 8.52
CA SER A 116 7.94 17.97 9.89
C SER A 116 6.95 17.43 10.93
N GLN A 117 5.67 17.38 10.61
CA GLN A 117 4.61 16.85 11.47
C GLN A 117 4.36 15.35 11.24
N MET A 118 4.89 14.75 10.18
CA MET A 118 4.76 13.32 9.93
C MET A 118 5.55 12.49 10.96
N TYR A 119 5.19 11.21 11.11
CA TYR A 119 6.02 10.25 11.82
C TYR A 119 7.37 10.06 11.12
N GLU A 120 8.41 9.85 11.90
CA GLU A 120 9.79 9.77 11.40
C GLU A 120 9.98 8.76 10.26
N PRO A 121 9.44 7.53 10.28
CA PRO A 121 9.60 6.60 9.18
C PRO A 121 9.09 7.13 7.83
N PHE A 122 8.02 7.93 7.84
CA PHE A 122 7.48 8.52 6.61
C PHE A 122 8.31 9.71 6.13
N GLN A 123 8.86 10.52 7.06
CA GLN A 123 9.80 11.58 6.70
C GLN A 123 11.04 11.00 6.05
N SER A 124 11.66 10.02 6.70
CA SER A 124 12.86 9.35 6.21
C SER A 124 12.64 8.66 4.87
N PHE A 125 11.46 8.08 4.66
CA PHE A 125 11.11 7.40 3.42
C PHE A 125 11.16 8.33 2.18
N VAL A 126 10.73 9.58 2.30
CA VAL A 126 10.69 10.55 1.19
C VAL A 126 11.92 11.47 1.14
N THR A 127 12.84 11.35 2.10
CA THR A 127 14.04 12.17 2.21
C THR A 127 15.26 11.40 1.67
N GLY A 128 15.96 12.00 0.72
CA GLY A 128 17.19 11.43 0.19
C GLY A 128 18.39 11.61 1.11
N GLU A 129 19.49 10.90 0.84
CA GLU A 129 20.74 10.96 1.62
C GLU A 129 21.36 12.38 1.67
N ASN A 130 21.07 13.20 0.67
CA ASN A 130 21.49 14.61 0.58
C ASN A 130 20.58 15.57 1.38
N GLY A 131 19.54 15.06 2.06
CA GLY A 131 18.55 15.85 2.80
C GLY A 131 17.47 16.50 1.93
N GLY A 132 17.47 16.26 0.61
CA GLY A 132 16.39 16.67 -0.29
C GLY A 132 15.12 15.87 -0.06
N MET A 133 13.97 16.44 -0.36
CA MET A 133 12.64 15.82 -0.23
C MET A 133 12.10 15.53 -1.63
N TYR A 134 11.99 14.26 -2.00
CA TYR A 134 11.70 13.85 -3.38
C TYR A 134 10.25 13.41 -3.63
N GLY A 135 9.41 13.48 -2.62
CA GLY A 135 7.99 13.19 -2.74
C GLY A 135 7.23 13.50 -1.46
N VAL A 136 5.92 13.33 -1.50
CA VAL A 136 5.04 13.53 -0.34
C VAL A 136 4.02 12.40 -0.29
N LEU A 137 3.99 11.65 0.79
CA LEU A 137 2.94 10.66 1.04
C LEU A 137 1.61 11.36 1.28
N TYR A 138 0.60 10.99 0.50
CA TYR A 138 -0.74 11.58 0.58
C TYR A 138 -1.68 10.78 1.50
N GLY A 139 -1.52 9.49 1.56
CA GLY A 139 -2.30 8.62 2.45
C GLY A 139 -1.61 7.29 2.63
N VAL A 140 -1.76 6.68 3.80
CA VAL A 140 -1.20 5.36 4.10
C VAL A 140 -2.22 4.55 4.87
N ASN A 141 -2.46 3.32 4.42
CA ASN A 141 -3.26 2.33 5.11
C ASN A 141 -2.42 1.09 5.34
N GLY A 142 -2.54 0.48 6.51
CA GLY A 142 -2.00 -0.86 6.74
C GLY A 142 -2.98 -1.91 6.21
N LEU A 143 -2.48 -2.86 5.45
CA LEU A 143 -3.21 -4.04 5.01
C LEU A 143 -2.69 -5.22 5.83
N GLY A 144 -3.51 -5.76 6.69
CA GLY A 144 -3.04 -6.84 7.56
C GLY A 144 -4.16 -7.42 8.41
N MET A 145 -3.76 -8.28 9.28
CA MET A 145 -4.62 -9.01 10.20
C MET A 145 -4.40 -8.48 11.61
N HIS A 146 -5.45 -8.46 12.42
CA HIS A 146 -5.37 -8.09 13.83
C HIS A 146 -6.15 -9.05 14.71
N VAL A 147 -5.77 -9.11 15.97
CA VAL A 147 -6.40 -9.91 17.01
C VAL A 147 -7.63 -9.19 17.54
N ILE A 148 -8.72 -9.89 17.78
CA ILE A 148 -9.93 -9.37 18.43
C ILE A 148 -9.92 -9.74 19.93
N PRO A 149 -9.53 -8.83 20.84
CA PRO A 149 -9.29 -9.16 22.24
C PRO A 149 -10.49 -9.83 22.92
N ALA A 150 -11.70 -9.34 22.68
CA ALA A 150 -12.93 -9.89 23.30
C ALA A 150 -13.21 -11.34 22.86
N ALA A 151 -12.94 -11.68 21.59
CA ALA A 151 -13.10 -13.05 21.10
C ALA A 151 -12.01 -13.98 21.66
N TRP A 152 -10.79 -13.47 21.82
CA TRP A 152 -9.69 -14.20 22.47
C TRP A 152 -10.00 -14.52 23.92
N GLU A 153 -10.47 -13.56 24.69
CA GLU A 153 -10.90 -13.77 26.09
C GLU A 153 -12.04 -14.78 26.16
N ALA A 154 -13.06 -14.66 25.30
CA ALA A 154 -14.18 -15.60 25.24
C ALA A 154 -13.75 -17.02 24.86
N ALA A 155 -12.65 -17.18 24.10
CA ALA A 155 -12.05 -18.47 23.77
C ALA A 155 -11.12 -19.01 24.88
N GLY A 156 -10.97 -18.28 25.99
CA GLY A 156 -10.06 -18.64 27.08
C GLY A 156 -8.58 -18.44 26.71
N LEU A 157 -8.28 -17.55 25.78
CA LEU A 157 -6.95 -17.18 25.34
C LEU A 157 -6.55 -15.81 25.91
N ASN A 158 -5.28 -15.54 25.95
CA ASN A 158 -4.72 -14.24 26.37
C ASN A 158 -3.72 -13.71 25.32
N ALA A 159 -3.23 -12.49 25.50
CA ALA A 159 -2.33 -11.84 24.55
C ALA A 159 -1.03 -12.61 24.29
N ALA A 160 -0.54 -13.39 25.25
CA ALA A 160 0.67 -14.21 25.09
C ALA A 160 0.47 -15.43 24.18
N ASP A 161 -0.80 -15.82 23.95
CA ASP A 161 -1.13 -16.92 23.04
C ASP A 161 -1.14 -16.48 21.58
N ALA A 162 -1.09 -15.17 21.32
CA ALA A 162 -1.14 -14.63 19.95
C ALA A 162 0.15 -14.98 19.17
N PRO A 163 0.01 -15.58 17.97
CA PRO A 163 1.15 -15.93 17.15
C PRO A 163 1.92 -14.66 16.72
N GLN A 164 3.24 -14.74 16.78
CA GLN A 164 4.15 -13.65 16.47
C GLN A 164 4.82 -13.81 15.10
N SER A 165 4.48 -14.86 14.36
CA SER A 165 5.01 -15.14 13.02
C SER A 165 4.04 -16.01 12.22
N TYR A 166 4.28 -16.12 10.92
CA TYR A 166 3.46 -16.97 10.05
C TYR A 166 3.57 -18.46 10.41
N GLU A 167 4.75 -18.92 10.78
CA GLU A 167 4.93 -20.32 11.22
C GLU A 167 4.14 -20.60 12.50
N GLU A 168 4.19 -19.68 13.47
CA GLU A 168 3.40 -19.79 14.70
C GLU A 168 1.90 -19.69 14.42
N LEU A 169 1.47 -18.88 13.44
CA LEU A 169 0.08 -18.82 13.01
C LEU A 169 -0.41 -20.15 12.45
N LEU A 170 0.40 -20.83 11.64
CA LEU A 170 0.05 -22.16 11.12
C LEU A 170 -0.08 -23.19 12.26
N ASP A 171 0.82 -23.16 13.23
CA ASP A 171 0.75 -24.02 14.42
C ASP A 171 -0.48 -23.73 15.28
N PHE A 172 -0.76 -22.44 15.49
CA PHE A 172 -1.93 -21.99 16.22
C PHE A 172 -3.23 -22.43 15.52
N ALA A 173 -3.31 -22.22 14.21
CA ALA A 173 -4.46 -22.57 13.38
C ALA A 173 -4.71 -24.08 13.37
N GLY A 174 -3.66 -24.90 13.36
CA GLY A 174 -3.77 -26.35 13.49
C GLY A 174 -4.37 -26.77 14.84
N ARG A 175 -3.83 -26.27 15.95
CA ARG A 175 -4.39 -26.51 17.30
C ARG A 175 -5.82 -25.97 17.44
N TRP A 176 -6.11 -24.85 16.79
CA TRP A 176 -7.46 -24.29 16.77
C TRP A 176 -8.46 -25.22 16.09
N ALA A 177 -8.10 -25.81 14.96
CA ALA A 177 -8.94 -26.79 14.28
C ALA A 177 -9.27 -27.99 15.20
N GLU A 178 -8.30 -28.48 15.98
CA GLU A 178 -8.52 -29.57 16.96
C GLU A 178 -9.51 -29.15 18.06
N ARG A 179 -9.39 -27.93 18.60
CA ARG A 179 -10.32 -27.40 19.61
C ARG A 179 -11.74 -27.21 19.07
N VAL A 180 -11.88 -26.76 17.81
CA VAL A 180 -13.18 -26.65 17.15
C VAL A 180 -13.81 -28.05 16.96
N GLU A 181 -13.04 -29.06 16.52
CA GLU A 181 -13.51 -30.42 16.34
C GLU A 181 -13.92 -31.06 17.66
N ALA A 182 -13.22 -30.73 18.77
CA ALA A 182 -13.58 -31.14 20.14
C ALA A 182 -14.80 -30.42 20.72
N GLY A 183 -15.28 -29.35 20.08
CA GLY A 183 -16.40 -28.52 20.53
C GLY A 183 -16.09 -27.58 21.72
N GLU A 184 -14.81 -27.26 21.92
CA GLU A 184 -14.31 -26.47 23.05
C GLU A 184 -14.51 -24.95 22.89
N VAL A 185 -14.72 -24.46 21.69
CA VAL A 185 -14.64 -23.03 21.34
C VAL A 185 -15.98 -22.42 20.90
N GLY A 186 -17.07 -23.18 21.01
CA GLY A 186 -18.40 -22.70 20.62
C GLY A 186 -18.51 -22.29 19.15
N ASN A 187 -19.01 -21.08 18.92
CA ASN A 187 -19.16 -20.53 17.56
C ASN A 187 -18.02 -19.63 17.12
N ILE A 188 -16.97 -19.50 17.94
CA ILE A 188 -15.82 -18.63 17.61
C ILE A 188 -15.04 -19.26 16.47
N ARG A 189 -14.69 -18.45 15.47
CA ARG A 189 -13.93 -18.85 14.30
C ARG A 189 -12.51 -18.33 14.39
N LEU A 190 -11.62 -18.96 13.64
CA LEU A 190 -10.26 -18.42 13.51
C LEU A 190 -10.30 -17.04 12.83
N ASN A 191 -10.95 -16.94 11.69
CA ASN A 191 -11.19 -15.71 10.93
C ASN A 191 -12.50 -15.88 10.13
N ALA A 192 -13.40 -14.91 10.19
CA ALA A 192 -14.64 -14.95 9.43
C ALA A 192 -14.45 -14.63 7.94
N LEU A 193 -13.27 -14.12 7.55
CA LEU A 193 -12.89 -13.83 6.15
C LEU A 193 -13.86 -12.87 5.45
N ARG A 194 -14.49 -11.96 6.20
CA ARG A 194 -15.51 -11.03 5.70
C ARG A 194 -14.96 -10.11 4.60
N SER A 195 -13.73 -9.67 4.77
CA SER A 195 -13.02 -8.80 3.83
C SER A 195 -12.57 -9.50 2.54
N CYS A 196 -12.50 -10.84 2.54
CA CYS A 196 -11.94 -11.61 1.43
C CYS A 196 -12.99 -12.20 0.48
N GLY A 197 -14.31 -12.06 0.77
CA GLY A 197 -15.37 -12.63 -0.07
C GLY A 197 -15.47 -14.16 -0.05
N TYR A 198 -14.69 -14.86 0.79
CA TYR A 198 -14.58 -16.32 0.79
C TYR A 198 -15.46 -17.06 1.82
N LEU A 199 -16.38 -16.34 2.47
CA LEU A 199 -17.17 -16.84 3.63
C LEU A 199 -17.80 -18.23 3.48
N MET A 200 -18.21 -18.59 2.28
CA MET A 200 -18.96 -19.83 2.00
C MET A 200 -18.16 -20.87 1.20
N ASP A 201 -16.90 -20.59 0.92
CA ASP A 201 -16.05 -21.41 0.07
C ASP A 201 -15.23 -22.40 0.91
N ASP A 202 -15.23 -23.68 0.51
CA ASP A 202 -14.40 -24.70 1.15
C ASP A 202 -12.90 -24.46 0.97
N ARG A 203 -12.50 -23.54 0.09
CA ARG A 203 -11.12 -23.09 -0.11
C ARG A 203 -10.71 -21.95 0.83
N ARG A 204 -11.65 -21.33 1.53
CA ARG A 204 -11.52 -20.04 2.23
C ARG A 204 -10.24 -19.92 3.09
N TYR A 205 -9.97 -20.88 3.95
CA TYR A 205 -8.79 -20.82 4.82
C TYR A 205 -7.49 -21.09 4.08
N THR A 206 -7.49 -21.98 3.10
CA THR A 206 -6.31 -22.20 2.26
C THR A 206 -5.96 -20.94 1.47
N LEU A 207 -6.95 -20.29 0.86
CA LEU A 207 -6.73 -19.05 0.12
C LEU A 207 -6.21 -17.94 1.05
N TRP A 208 -6.84 -17.73 2.20
CA TRP A 208 -6.43 -16.74 3.17
C TRP A 208 -5.00 -16.95 3.68
N LEU A 209 -4.65 -18.17 4.11
CA LEU A 209 -3.31 -18.48 4.58
C LEU A 209 -2.27 -18.34 3.45
N THR A 210 -2.63 -18.74 2.24
CA THR A 210 -1.73 -18.59 1.08
C THR A 210 -1.51 -17.14 0.70
N ASP A 211 -2.56 -16.30 0.75
CA ASP A 211 -2.45 -14.86 0.49
C ASP A 211 -1.53 -14.17 1.50
N LEU A 212 -1.70 -14.50 2.76
CA LEU A 212 -0.84 -13.99 3.81
C LEU A 212 0.62 -14.43 3.62
N LEU A 213 0.85 -15.70 3.22
CA LEU A 213 2.17 -16.20 2.88
C LEU A 213 2.79 -15.42 1.71
N LEU A 214 2.02 -15.19 0.64
CA LEU A 214 2.48 -14.44 -0.52
C LEU A 214 2.91 -13.02 -0.13
N ASP A 215 2.08 -12.31 0.61
CA ASP A 215 2.40 -10.95 1.04
C ASP A 215 3.67 -10.91 1.91
N ILE A 216 3.80 -11.80 2.88
CA ILE A 216 4.99 -11.88 3.74
C ILE A 216 6.23 -12.26 2.92
N TRP A 217 6.11 -13.21 1.99
CA TRP A 217 7.21 -13.66 1.14
C TRP A 217 7.73 -12.55 0.24
N ILE A 218 6.81 -11.82 -0.42
CA ILE A 218 7.15 -10.68 -1.27
C ILE A 218 7.82 -9.57 -0.46
N MET A 219 7.23 -9.15 0.67
CA MET A 219 7.81 -8.12 1.52
C MET A 219 9.21 -8.47 2.02
N ARG A 220 9.43 -9.74 2.38
CA ARG A 220 10.73 -10.25 2.83
C ARG A 220 11.81 -10.04 1.76
N HIS A 221 11.56 -10.47 0.52
CA HIS A 221 12.51 -10.35 -0.58
C HIS A 221 12.73 -8.89 -0.97
N GLN A 222 11.67 -8.13 -1.17
CA GLN A 222 11.78 -6.72 -1.54
C GLN A 222 12.52 -5.91 -0.49
N SER A 223 12.31 -6.17 0.80
CA SER A 223 13.05 -5.48 1.86
C SER A 223 14.55 -5.85 1.92
N ALA A 224 14.93 -6.95 1.30
CA ALA A 224 16.32 -7.32 1.08
C ALA A 224 16.89 -6.79 -0.26
N GLY A 225 16.09 -6.06 -1.03
CA GLY A 225 16.48 -5.60 -2.38
C GLY A 225 16.47 -6.72 -3.43
N GLU A 226 15.75 -7.80 -3.20
CA GLU A 226 15.71 -8.99 -4.04
C GLU A 226 14.35 -9.14 -4.72
N ALA A 227 14.33 -9.69 -5.93
CA ALA A 227 13.09 -10.14 -6.54
C ALA A 227 12.58 -11.40 -5.81
N PRO A 228 11.26 -11.53 -5.57
CA PRO A 228 10.72 -12.73 -4.94
C PRO A 228 10.87 -13.94 -5.87
N VAL A 229 11.38 -15.04 -5.31
CA VAL A 229 11.47 -16.36 -5.97
C VAL A 229 10.64 -17.34 -5.14
N PHE A 230 9.60 -17.89 -5.74
CA PHE A 230 8.65 -18.77 -5.04
C PHE A 230 9.04 -20.26 -5.13
N ASN A 231 9.64 -20.70 -6.23
CA ASN A 231 10.02 -22.10 -6.40
C ASN A 231 11.25 -22.46 -5.56
N THR A 232 11.11 -22.37 -4.26
CA THR A 232 12.13 -22.70 -3.25
C THR A 232 11.59 -23.74 -2.28
N PRO A 233 12.46 -24.62 -1.71
CA PRO A 233 12.00 -25.61 -0.74
C PRO A 233 11.28 -25.01 0.46
N ALA A 234 11.69 -23.82 0.92
CA ALA A 234 11.08 -23.13 2.05
C ALA A 234 9.67 -22.64 1.75
N PHE A 235 9.45 -21.97 0.60
CA PHE A 235 8.12 -21.53 0.20
C PHE A 235 7.19 -22.70 -0.04
N ILE A 236 7.64 -23.73 -0.76
CA ILE A 236 6.89 -24.94 -1.06
C ILE A 236 6.39 -25.62 0.22
N ALA A 237 7.27 -25.79 1.20
CA ALA A 237 6.90 -26.41 2.49
C ALA A 237 5.85 -25.57 3.23
N LEU A 238 5.97 -24.24 3.26
CA LEU A 238 5.00 -23.36 3.90
C LEU A 238 3.66 -23.35 3.16
N ALA A 239 3.67 -23.39 1.83
CA ALA A 239 2.44 -23.46 1.02
C ALA A 239 1.69 -24.78 1.27
N ASP A 240 2.38 -25.92 1.28
CA ASP A 240 1.77 -27.21 1.60
C ASP A 240 1.16 -27.19 3.01
N ARG A 241 1.90 -26.71 3.98
CA ARG A 241 1.44 -26.61 5.36
C ARG A 241 0.22 -25.69 5.49
N ALA A 242 0.19 -24.55 4.77
CA ALA A 242 -0.96 -23.64 4.70
C ALA A 242 -2.20 -24.37 4.13
N ARG A 243 -2.03 -25.17 3.08
CA ARG A 243 -3.11 -25.94 2.48
C ARG A 243 -3.65 -27.01 3.43
N GLU A 244 -2.78 -27.76 4.09
CA GLU A 244 -3.17 -28.79 5.06
C GLU A 244 -3.93 -28.18 6.23
N THR A 245 -3.39 -27.09 6.81
CA THR A 245 -4.02 -26.35 7.92
C THR A 245 -5.38 -25.78 7.48
N GLY A 246 -5.45 -25.16 6.30
CA GLY A 246 -6.70 -24.61 5.78
C GLY A 246 -7.80 -25.65 5.59
N ARG A 247 -7.46 -26.84 5.10
CA ARG A 247 -8.38 -27.98 4.96
C ARG A 247 -8.84 -28.52 6.33
N ALA A 248 -7.93 -28.61 7.30
CA ALA A 248 -8.28 -29.02 8.66
C ALA A 248 -9.30 -28.07 9.30
N LEU A 249 -9.11 -26.75 9.16
CA LEU A 249 -10.03 -25.73 9.64
C LEU A 249 -11.43 -25.85 8.99
N VAL A 250 -11.48 -25.99 7.66
CA VAL A 250 -12.74 -26.16 6.93
C VAL A 250 -13.50 -27.41 7.42
N LYS A 251 -12.78 -28.52 7.60
CA LYS A 251 -13.34 -29.77 8.09
C LYS A 251 -13.89 -29.63 9.51
N ALA A 252 -13.12 -28.98 10.40
CA ALA A 252 -13.47 -28.79 11.80
C ALA A 252 -14.71 -27.90 11.98
N GLU A 253 -14.78 -26.78 11.27
CA GLU A 253 -15.86 -25.79 11.42
C GLU A 253 -17.22 -26.27 10.89
N LYS A 254 -17.33 -27.39 10.21
CA LYS A 254 -18.58 -27.86 9.58
C LYS A 254 -19.34 -26.68 8.94
N LYS A 255 -20.05 -26.80 7.89
CA LYS A 255 -20.66 -25.70 7.12
C LYS A 255 -21.15 -24.55 8.00
N PRO A 256 -20.66 -23.33 7.81
CA PRO A 256 -21.11 -22.19 8.58
C PRO A 256 -22.64 -22.06 8.44
N GLY A 257 -23.33 -22.01 9.57
CA GLY A 257 -24.75 -21.64 9.56
C GLY A 257 -24.91 -20.25 8.93
N THR A 258 -26.03 -19.97 8.31
CA THR A 258 -26.40 -18.67 7.73
C THR A 258 -26.61 -17.57 8.79
N ALA A 259 -26.29 -17.82 10.05
CA ALA A 259 -26.41 -16.83 11.14
C ALA A 259 -25.49 -15.65 10.88
N SER A 260 -26.03 -14.45 11.00
CA SER A 260 -25.26 -13.19 11.01
C SER A 260 -24.17 -13.32 12.08
N LEU A 261 -22.91 -13.38 11.65
CA LEU A 261 -21.77 -13.40 12.54
C LEU A 261 -21.60 -12.01 13.15
N SER A 262 -21.53 -11.92 14.45
CA SER A 262 -21.05 -10.75 15.16
C SER A 262 -19.54 -10.57 14.87
N LEU A 263 -19.04 -9.32 14.92
CA LEU A 263 -17.60 -9.03 14.87
C LEU A 263 -16.80 -9.74 15.98
N TYR A 264 -17.48 -10.11 17.07
CA TYR A 264 -16.86 -10.75 18.23
C TYR A 264 -16.78 -12.28 18.14
N ASP A 265 -17.20 -12.86 17.02
CA ASP A 265 -17.21 -14.32 16.82
C ASP A 265 -15.97 -14.82 16.06
N GLU A 266 -14.92 -14.00 15.94
CA GLU A 266 -13.67 -14.35 15.25
C GLU A 266 -12.45 -13.93 16.06
N LEU A 267 -11.39 -14.76 16.05
CA LEU A 267 -10.13 -14.47 16.74
C LEU A 267 -9.32 -13.40 16.01
N PHE A 268 -9.33 -13.48 14.67
CA PHE A 268 -8.63 -12.55 13.81
C PHE A 268 -9.62 -11.90 12.87
N ASN A 269 -9.43 -10.62 12.61
CA ASN A 269 -10.11 -9.89 11.56
C ASN A 269 -9.07 -9.35 10.56
N GLY A 270 -9.51 -9.13 9.30
CA GLY A 270 -8.63 -8.65 8.24
C GLY A 270 -7.88 -9.77 7.53
N GLY A 271 -6.95 -9.36 6.72
CA GLY A 271 -6.17 -10.21 5.83
C GLY A 271 -5.42 -9.36 4.84
N THR A 272 -5.44 -9.72 3.56
CA THR A 272 -4.82 -8.96 2.46
C THR A 272 -5.70 -7.83 1.92
N GLY A 273 -6.90 -7.66 2.45
CA GLY A 273 -7.87 -6.62 2.07
C GLY A 273 -7.90 -5.43 3.02
N TYR A 274 -8.72 -4.44 2.68
CA TYR A 274 -8.96 -3.27 3.51
C TYR A 274 -9.66 -3.68 4.81
N GLY A 275 -8.92 -3.69 5.91
CA GLY A 275 -9.46 -3.84 7.26
C GLY A 275 -9.88 -2.49 7.84
N GLY A 276 -10.75 -2.52 8.85
CA GLY A 276 -11.09 -1.33 9.63
C GLY A 276 -9.82 -0.69 10.23
N PRO A 277 -9.74 0.64 10.27
CA PRO A 277 -8.48 1.34 10.53
C PRO A 277 -7.95 1.22 11.97
N GLU A 278 -8.81 1.07 12.94
CA GLU A 278 -8.44 1.29 14.34
C GLU A 278 -7.80 0.08 15.01
N ASP A 279 -8.25 -1.11 14.67
CA ASP A 279 -7.80 -2.35 15.29
C ASP A 279 -6.46 -2.86 14.75
N LEU A 280 -6.11 -2.49 13.50
CA LEU A 280 -4.89 -2.95 12.83
C LEU A 280 -3.59 -2.56 13.53
N TYR A 281 -3.62 -1.50 14.36
CA TYR A 281 -2.40 -0.96 14.95
C TYR A 281 -2.23 -1.30 16.42
N THR A 282 -3.32 -1.54 17.13
CA THR A 282 -3.27 -1.91 18.55
C THR A 282 -2.94 -3.38 18.74
N ASN A 283 -3.45 -4.25 17.86
CA ASN A 283 -3.34 -5.70 17.96
C ASN A 283 -2.95 -6.34 16.63
N ALA A 284 -2.13 -5.62 15.83
CA ALA A 284 -1.72 -6.07 14.52
C ALA A 284 -0.88 -7.35 14.61
N PHE A 285 -1.19 -8.30 13.72
CA PHE A 285 -0.35 -9.47 13.51
C PHE A 285 0.94 -9.06 12.80
N PRO A 286 2.13 -9.35 13.36
CA PRO A 286 3.39 -9.02 12.70
C PRO A 286 3.60 -9.94 11.49
N MET A 287 3.55 -9.36 10.30
CA MET A 287 3.73 -10.08 9.03
C MET A 287 5.21 -10.40 8.81
N ARG A 288 5.64 -11.54 9.33
CA ARG A 288 7.00 -12.10 9.20
C ARG A 288 6.92 -13.62 9.20
N LEU A 289 7.89 -14.31 8.59
CA LEU A 289 7.88 -15.78 8.52
C LEU A 289 8.17 -16.40 9.88
N THR A 290 9.24 -15.94 10.54
CA THR A 290 9.72 -16.41 11.84
C THR A 290 9.79 -15.25 12.83
N ALA A 291 9.78 -15.54 14.13
CA ALA A 291 9.71 -14.53 15.19
C ALA A 291 10.98 -13.66 15.32
N ASP A 292 12.11 -14.08 14.77
CA ASP A 292 13.39 -13.37 14.76
C ASP A 292 13.52 -12.37 13.59
N GLU A 293 12.62 -12.43 12.58
CA GLU A 293 12.59 -11.47 11.49
C GLU A 293 11.94 -10.13 11.94
N PRO A 294 12.27 -9.00 11.29
CA PRO A 294 11.59 -7.74 11.55
C PRO A 294 10.08 -7.85 11.34
N ALA A 295 9.29 -7.32 12.29
CA ALA A 295 7.86 -7.23 12.14
C ALA A 295 7.50 -6.23 11.02
N ARG A 296 6.52 -6.55 10.18
CA ARG A 296 6.02 -5.71 9.10
C ARG A 296 4.50 -5.74 9.05
N ILE A 297 3.93 -4.71 8.47
CA ILE A 297 2.55 -4.64 8.02
C ILE A 297 2.60 -4.15 6.59
N LYS A 298 1.94 -4.81 5.67
CA LYS A 298 1.86 -4.35 4.27
C LYS A 298 1.20 -2.98 4.25
N ALA A 299 1.90 -1.98 3.72
CA ALA A 299 1.38 -0.65 3.56
C ALA A 299 0.82 -0.46 2.14
N PHE A 300 -0.36 0.13 2.08
CA PHE A 300 -0.94 0.68 0.87
C PHE A 300 -0.98 2.19 0.99
N GLY A 301 -0.54 2.90 -0.02
CA GLY A 301 -0.53 4.34 0.04
C GLY A 301 -0.33 5.01 -1.31
N PHE A 302 -0.44 6.33 -1.28
CA PHE A 302 -0.24 7.19 -2.43
C PHE A 302 0.95 8.12 -2.18
N LEU A 303 1.70 8.39 -3.24
CA LEU A 303 2.86 9.25 -3.24
C LEU A 303 2.73 10.29 -4.35
N PHE A 304 2.76 11.56 -3.98
CA PHE A 304 2.94 12.64 -4.96
C PHE A 304 4.42 12.83 -5.26
N VAL A 305 4.74 12.92 -6.55
CA VAL A 305 6.06 13.33 -7.05
C VAL A 305 5.89 14.38 -8.14
N VAL A 306 6.85 15.29 -8.24
CA VAL A 306 6.93 16.31 -9.28
C VAL A 306 8.07 15.93 -10.22
N ARG A 307 7.86 16.02 -11.53
CA ARG A 307 8.90 15.76 -12.52
C ARG A 307 10.01 16.80 -12.38
N LYS A 308 11.25 16.34 -12.40
CA LYS A 308 12.42 17.21 -12.38
C LYS A 308 12.42 18.17 -13.56
N ASP A 309 12.80 19.41 -13.30
CA ASP A 309 12.86 20.48 -14.31
C ASP A 309 11.49 20.76 -14.99
N SER A 310 10.36 20.42 -14.33
CA SER A 310 9.03 20.80 -14.81
C SER A 310 8.88 22.32 -14.83
N PRO A 311 8.36 22.92 -15.91
CA PRO A 311 8.05 24.35 -15.95
C PRO A 311 6.91 24.74 -14.97
N TYR A 312 6.19 23.75 -14.47
CA TYR A 312 5.07 23.89 -13.53
C TYR A 312 5.39 23.38 -12.12
N ALA A 313 6.68 23.21 -11.78
CA ALA A 313 7.09 22.65 -10.50
C ALA A 313 6.52 23.44 -9.31
N ASP A 314 6.51 24.77 -9.35
CA ASP A 314 5.96 25.61 -8.28
C ASP A 314 4.45 25.36 -8.10
N ILE A 315 3.69 25.28 -9.18
CA ILE A 315 2.24 25.01 -9.14
C ILE A 315 1.96 23.62 -8.60
N ALA A 316 2.73 22.62 -9.04
CA ALA A 316 2.61 21.26 -8.52
C ALA A 316 2.94 21.19 -7.01
N MET A 317 3.95 21.92 -6.55
CA MET A 317 4.30 22.01 -5.14
C MET A 317 3.24 22.74 -4.31
N ASP A 318 2.66 23.83 -4.82
CA ASP A 318 1.56 24.54 -4.15
C ASP A 318 0.33 23.63 -4.02
N PHE A 319 -0.02 22.90 -5.07
CA PHE A 319 -1.07 21.88 -5.01
C PHE A 319 -0.77 20.83 -3.93
N ILE A 320 0.40 20.20 -3.94
CA ILE A 320 0.79 19.20 -2.95
C ILE A 320 0.69 19.79 -1.53
N ALA A 321 1.19 20.99 -1.32
CA ALA A 321 1.10 21.66 -0.02
C ALA A 321 -0.34 21.85 0.44
N SER A 322 -1.26 22.22 -0.47
CA SER A 322 -2.68 22.38 -0.17
C SER A 322 -3.34 21.06 0.26
N GLN A 323 -2.86 19.92 -0.27
CA GLN A 323 -3.41 18.60 0.05
C GLN A 323 -2.84 18.01 1.34
N THR A 324 -1.62 18.35 1.70
CA THR A 324 -0.89 17.72 2.80
C THR A 324 -1.01 18.48 4.12
N TYR A 325 -1.19 19.79 4.08
CA TYR A 325 -1.33 20.61 5.27
C TYR A 325 -2.79 21.01 5.47
N ARG A 326 -3.57 20.12 6.05
CA ARG A 326 -4.92 20.45 6.52
C ARG A 326 -4.92 20.60 8.03
N THR A 327 -5.43 21.71 8.54
CA THR A 327 -5.53 21.98 9.97
C THR A 327 -6.91 21.61 10.51
N GLY A 328 -7.00 21.15 11.75
CA GLY A 328 -8.28 20.91 12.44
C GLY A 328 -9.07 19.71 11.89
N GLU A 329 -10.40 19.89 11.74
CA GLU A 329 -11.32 18.83 11.33
C GLU A 329 -11.02 18.18 9.97
N GLU A 330 -10.25 18.86 9.11
CA GLU A 330 -9.88 18.36 7.80
C GLU A 330 -8.79 17.29 7.83
N ARG A 331 -8.07 17.14 8.94
CA ARG A 331 -7.03 16.12 9.14
C ARG A 331 -7.59 14.71 9.42
N ARG A 332 -8.79 14.45 9.02
CA ARG A 332 -9.64 13.34 9.48
C ARG A 332 -9.03 11.94 9.43
N ASN A 333 -7.99 11.68 8.63
CA ASN A 333 -7.50 10.30 8.44
C ASN A 333 -6.01 10.19 8.17
N SER A 334 -5.21 11.17 8.56
CA SER A 334 -3.80 11.09 8.23
C SER A 334 -3.02 10.35 9.31
N ARG A 335 -2.93 9.05 9.18
CA ARG A 335 -2.01 8.17 9.92
C ARG A 335 -0.53 8.53 9.68
N LEU A 336 -0.30 9.56 8.88
CA LEU A 336 1.01 10.07 8.55
C LEU A 336 1.54 11.04 9.59
N TYR A 337 0.66 11.75 10.34
CA TYR A 337 1.01 12.89 11.18
C TYR A 337 0.92 12.61 12.67
N LYS A 338 1.86 13.22 13.45
CA LYS A 338 1.97 13.08 14.92
C LYS A 338 0.92 13.88 15.67
N ASP A 339 0.54 15.03 15.16
CA ASP A 339 -0.34 15.99 15.82
C ASP A 339 -1.80 15.71 15.44
N ILE A 340 -2.39 14.75 16.11
CA ILE A 340 -3.83 14.55 16.07
C ILE A 340 -4.42 15.48 17.14
N PRO A 341 -5.36 16.37 16.80
CA PRO A 341 -5.99 17.24 17.78
C PRO A 341 -6.64 16.44 18.90
N ASP A 342 -6.37 16.80 20.15
CA ASP A 342 -7.01 16.17 21.32
C ASP A 342 -8.53 16.31 21.22
N GLY A 343 -9.22 15.17 21.10
CA GLY A 343 -10.53 14.89 21.68
C GLY A 343 -11.77 15.73 21.36
N GLN A 344 -11.76 16.63 20.37
CA GLN A 344 -12.94 17.45 20.04
C GLN A 344 -13.66 17.07 18.75
N TYR A 345 -13.30 15.96 18.15
CA TYR A 345 -13.97 15.51 16.93
C TYR A 345 -15.15 14.61 17.27
N THR A 346 -16.35 15.06 16.95
CA THR A 346 -17.53 14.21 16.87
C THR A 346 -17.63 13.68 15.42
N PRO A 347 -17.46 12.36 15.20
CA PRO A 347 -17.56 11.83 13.86
C PRO A 347 -18.96 12.10 13.29
N PRO A 348 -19.10 12.28 11.96
CA PRO A 348 -20.41 12.29 11.32
C PRO A 348 -21.17 11.00 11.62
N GLU A 349 -22.48 11.07 11.73
CA GLU A 349 -23.35 9.93 11.96
C GLU A 349 -23.04 8.80 10.94
N GLY A 350 -22.69 7.61 11.44
CA GLY A 350 -22.29 6.46 10.61
C GLY A 350 -20.78 6.35 10.32
N MET A 351 -19.91 7.22 10.87
CA MET A 351 -18.46 7.16 10.76
C MET A 351 -17.74 6.92 12.09
N ASP A 352 -18.43 6.35 13.07
CA ASP A 352 -17.92 6.17 14.44
C ASP A 352 -16.63 5.33 14.54
N GLY A 353 -16.30 4.55 13.49
CA GLY A 353 -15.11 3.71 13.41
C GLY A 353 -13.82 4.40 12.92
N TYR A 354 -13.80 5.71 12.71
CA TYR A 354 -12.66 6.40 12.09
C TYR A 354 -11.97 7.45 12.99
N VAL A 355 -12.28 7.47 14.28
CA VAL A 355 -11.67 8.44 15.20
C VAL A 355 -10.33 7.92 15.69
N LEU A 356 -9.25 8.59 15.28
CA LEU A 356 -7.91 8.36 15.82
C LEU A 356 -7.87 8.91 17.25
N THR A 357 -7.94 8.04 18.24
CA THR A 357 -7.85 8.41 19.66
C THR A 357 -6.39 8.53 20.10
N ARG A 358 -6.15 9.18 21.24
CA ARG A 358 -4.81 9.23 21.86
C ARG A 358 -4.30 7.83 22.18
N GLU A 359 -5.18 6.94 22.62
CA GLU A 359 -4.88 5.53 22.86
C GLU A 359 -4.36 4.82 21.61
N TRP A 360 -4.94 5.12 20.45
CA TRP A 360 -4.46 4.61 19.18
C TRP A 360 -3.01 5.04 18.90
N GLN A 361 -2.63 6.29 19.16
CA GLN A 361 -1.26 6.78 18.94
C GLN A 361 -0.22 6.04 19.77
N GLU A 362 -0.56 5.63 20.99
CA GLU A 362 0.35 4.89 21.88
C GLU A 362 0.69 3.50 21.34
N HIS A 363 -0.22 2.90 20.57
CA HIS A 363 -0.07 1.56 20.01
C HIS A 363 0.31 1.54 18.53
N TYR A 364 0.27 2.68 17.85
CA TYR A 364 0.63 2.78 16.45
C TYR A 364 2.11 2.49 16.22
N ARG A 365 2.40 1.66 15.21
CA ARG A 365 3.75 1.22 14.85
C ARG A 365 4.05 1.58 13.40
N PRO A 366 4.25 2.89 13.07
CA PRO A 366 4.55 3.31 11.70
C PRO A 366 5.83 2.66 11.16
N GLU A 367 6.76 2.27 12.02
CA GLU A 367 7.99 1.57 11.67
C GLU A 367 7.76 0.13 11.15
N TRP A 368 6.56 -0.44 11.35
CA TRP A 368 6.21 -1.74 10.79
C TRP A 368 5.64 -1.63 9.36
N LEU A 369 5.19 -0.44 8.96
CA LEU A 369 4.58 -0.24 7.65
C LEU A 369 5.64 -0.36 6.55
N TYR A 370 5.38 -1.25 5.61
CA TYR A 370 6.26 -1.50 4.48
C TYR A 370 5.48 -1.38 3.16
N PHE A 371 5.89 -0.45 2.31
CA PHE A 371 5.33 -0.28 0.97
C PHE A 371 5.84 -1.39 0.07
N CYS A 372 4.97 -2.32 -0.23
CA CYS A 372 5.26 -3.50 -1.01
C CYS A 372 4.63 -3.36 -2.39
N THR A 373 5.45 -3.43 -3.44
CA THR A 373 4.95 -3.46 -4.82
C THR A 373 4.55 -4.89 -5.16
N ASN A 374 3.33 -5.07 -5.66
CA ASN A 374 2.92 -6.37 -6.14
C ASN A 374 3.70 -6.72 -7.42
N PRO A 375 4.48 -7.80 -7.46
CA PRO A 375 5.18 -8.22 -8.66
C PRO A 375 4.22 -8.68 -9.77
N ILE A 376 2.94 -8.92 -9.44
CA ILE A 376 1.88 -9.33 -10.34
C ILE A 376 0.91 -8.15 -10.48
N HIS A 377 1.15 -7.30 -11.47
CA HIS A 377 0.48 -6.00 -11.59
C HIS A 377 -0.38 -5.84 -12.85
N THR A 378 -0.30 -6.75 -13.84
CA THR A 378 -1.20 -6.70 -15.00
C THR A 378 -2.48 -7.50 -14.76
N THR A 379 -3.59 -7.09 -15.36
CA THR A 379 -4.89 -7.77 -15.23
C THR A 379 -4.82 -9.24 -15.67
N ASP A 380 -4.05 -9.53 -16.73
CA ASP A 380 -3.88 -10.91 -17.22
C ASP A 380 -3.10 -11.76 -16.21
N ALA A 381 -2.01 -11.22 -15.67
CA ALA A 381 -1.21 -11.89 -14.66
C ALA A 381 -1.98 -12.11 -13.36
N TYR A 382 -2.76 -11.13 -12.91
CA TYR A 382 -3.64 -11.27 -11.76
C TYR A 382 -4.68 -12.39 -11.98
N SER A 383 -5.31 -12.44 -13.14
CA SER A 383 -6.27 -13.51 -13.48
C SER A 383 -5.61 -14.91 -13.48
N LYS A 384 -4.37 -15.01 -13.96
CA LYS A 384 -3.59 -16.24 -13.91
C LYS A 384 -3.25 -16.63 -12.47
N GLN A 385 -2.84 -15.68 -11.64
CA GLN A 385 -2.56 -15.91 -10.22
C GLN A 385 -3.80 -16.42 -9.48
N GLU A 386 -4.95 -15.78 -9.68
CA GLU A 386 -6.23 -16.19 -9.08
C GLU A 386 -6.59 -17.63 -9.43
N LYS A 387 -6.45 -18.00 -10.72
CA LYS A 387 -6.67 -19.37 -11.18
C LYS A 387 -5.71 -20.34 -10.52
N LEU A 388 -4.42 -20.00 -10.46
CA LEU A 388 -3.37 -20.82 -9.89
C LEU A 388 -3.62 -21.08 -8.39
N ARG A 389 -3.96 -20.03 -7.63
CA ARG A 389 -4.33 -20.11 -6.21
C ARG A 389 -5.55 -20.99 -5.99
N SER A 390 -6.60 -20.81 -6.80
CA SER A 390 -7.82 -21.61 -6.74
C SER A 390 -7.53 -23.09 -6.96
N GLN A 391 -6.77 -23.44 -8.00
CA GLN A 391 -6.39 -24.81 -8.31
C GLN A 391 -5.53 -25.43 -7.19
N PHE A 392 -4.60 -24.65 -6.63
CA PHE A 392 -3.81 -25.09 -5.48
C PHE A 392 -4.68 -25.38 -4.25
N ALA A 393 -5.60 -24.49 -3.91
CA ALA A 393 -6.50 -24.66 -2.77
C ALA A 393 -7.42 -25.89 -2.92
N LEU A 394 -7.88 -26.19 -4.13
CA LEU A 394 -8.64 -27.40 -4.46
C LEU A 394 -7.78 -28.67 -4.39
N GLY A 395 -6.45 -28.54 -4.50
CA GLY A 395 -5.51 -29.67 -4.57
C GLY A 395 -5.35 -30.24 -5.97
N GLU A 396 -5.73 -29.47 -6.97
CA GLU A 396 -5.49 -29.79 -8.38
C GLU A 396 -4.02 -29.58 -8.78
N LEU A 397 -3.29 -28.77 -7.98
CA LEU A 397 -1.85 -28.52 -8.13
C LEU A 397 -1.09 -28.94 -6.87
N THR A 398 0.14 -29.40 -7.05
CA THR A 398 1.10 -29.53 -5.95
C THR A 398 1.65 -28.17 -5.57
N ALA A 399 2.31 -28.05 -4.41
CA ALA A 399 2.94 -26.80 -3.98
C ALA A 399 4.12 -26.41 -4.90
N GLU A 400 4.85 -27.38 -5.43
CA GLU A 400 5.91 -27.14 -6.41
C GLU A 400 5.34 -26.54 -7.72
N ALA A 401 4.25 -27.12 -8.24
CA ALA A 401 3.60 -26.60 -9.45
C ALA A 401 3.00 -25.19 -9.22
N PHE A 402 2.45 -24.96 -8.03
CA PHE A 402 1.97 -23.64 -7.62
C PHE A 402 3.10 -22.60 -7.57
N ALA A 403 4.21 -22.93 -6.89
CA ALA A 403 5.37 -22.06 -6.77
C ALA A 403 6.03 -21.76 -8.13
N ALA A 404 6.21 -22.78 -8.97
CA ALA A 404 6.74 -22.61 -10.31
C ALA A 404 5.84 -21.71 -11.19
N GLY A 405 4.52 -21.89 -11.09
CA GLY A 405 3.57 -21.04 -11.82
C GLY A 405 3.60 -19.57 -11.37
N LEU A 406 3.85 -19.29 -10.10
CA LEU A 406 4.04 -17.93 -9.62
C LEU A 406 5.30 -17.29 -10.22
N ASP A 407 6.43 -18.03 -10.25
CA ASP A 407 7.67 -17.55 -10.86
C ASP A 407 7.48 -17.29 -12.37
N GLU A 408 6.76 -18.15 -13.09
CA GLU A 408 6.43 -17.97 -14.50
C GLU A 408 5.60 -16.70 -14.74
N ILE A 409 4.61 -16.42 -13.86
CA ILE A 409 3.79 -15.23 -13.95
C ILE A 409 4.65 -13.98 -13.71
N CYS A 410 5.53 -13.98 -12.69
CA CYS A 410 6.42 -12.85 -12.40
C CYS A 410 7.44 -12.60 -13.52
N ALA A 411 7.98 -13.65 -14.13
CA ALA A 411 8.96 -13.55 -15.23
C ALA A 411 8.34 -13.01 -16.54
N ALA A 412 7.02 -13.07 -16.68
CA ALA A 412 6.30 -12.59 -17.86
C ALA A 412 5.85 -11.13 -17.77
N GLN A 413 6.13 -10.45 -16.65
CA GLN A 413 5.81 -9.03 -16.44
C GLN A 413 6.99 -8.13 -16.88
#